data_e0a47d3e324d0dc45b1879d85c80c6a1
#
_entry.id   e0a47d3e324d0dc45b1879d85c80c6a1
#
_cell.length_a   1.000
_cell.length_b   1.000
_cell.length_c   1.000
_cell.angle_alpha   90.00
_cell.angle_beta   90.00
_cell.angle_gamma   90.00
#
_symmetry.space_group_name_H-M   'P 1'
#
loop_
_entity.id
_entity.type
_entity.pdbx_description
1 polymer ?
#
loop_
_entity_poly.entity_id
_entity_poly.type
_entity_poly.pdbx_seq_one_letter_code
_entity_poly.pdbx_strand_id
1 'polypeptide(L)'
;FVLSILKHCRKEGIPTGCIVNNPHSPIAEWADYEVEVITGPEFVTGSTRMKAGTSQKLILDMISTTLQIRQGRVEGNKMVNAKLINHKLIDRACRIFMERNSEYKDYEEVRQLILKAGSVKKAEMMISRHFDM
;
A
#
# COMPACT_ATOMS: atom_id res chain seq x y z
N PHE A 1 8.31 24.80 8.69
CA PHE A 1 8.27 24.17 7.37
C PHE A 1 6.91 23.50 7.11
N VAL A 2 6.53 22.45 7.87
CA VAL A 2 5.28 21.71 7.65
C VAL A 2 4.05 22.63 7.66
N LEU A 3 3.92 23.51 8.66
CA LEU A 3 2.82 24.47 8.75
C LEU A 3 2.72 25.39 7.53
N SER A 4 3.86 25.83 6.99
CA SER A 4 3.88 26.68 5.79
C SER A 4 3.38 25.93 4.56
N ILE A 5 3.72 24.62 4.43
CA ILE A 5 3.21 23.79 3.35
C ILE A 5 1.70 23.59 3.46
N LEU A 6 1.17 23.27 4.63
CA LEU A 6 -0.26 23.08 4.85
C LEU A 6 -1.05 24.36 4.51
N LYS A 7 -0.56 25.53 4.96
CA LYS A 7 -1.16 26.82 4.61
C LYS A 7 -1.16 27.09 3.11
N HIS A 8 -0.08 26.76 2.42
CA HIS A 8 0.00 26.89 0.97
C HIS A 8 -0.97 25.93 0.27
N CYS A 9 -0.98 24.66 0.64
CA CYS A 9 -1.92 23.68 0.07
C CYS A 9 -3.37 24.10 0.24
N ARG A 10 -3.74 24.58 1.43
CA ARG A 10 -5.08 25.09 1.70
C ARG A 10 -5.45 26.26 0.79
N LYS A 11 -4.51 27.20 0.56
CA LYS A 11 -4.71 28.33 -0.35
C LYS A 11 -4.91 27.87 -1.80
N GLU A 12 -4.21 26.84 -2.22
CA GLU A 12 -4.29 26.28 -3.57
C GLU A 12 -5.42 25.21 -3.72
N GLY A 13 -6.23 24.97 -2.69
CA GLY A 13 -7.32 23.98 -2.72
C GLY A 13 -6.84 22.54 -2.80
N ILE A 14 -5.62 22.23 -2.38
CA ILE A 14 -5.02 20.89 -2.39
C ILE A 14 -5.37 20.18 -1.09
N PRO A 15 -6.14 19.07 -1.10
CA PRO A 15 -6.47 18.30 0.10
C PRO A 15 -5.22 17.79 0.82
N THR A 16 -5.21 17.91 2.15
CA THR A 16 -4.07 17.56 2.98
C THR A 16 -4.46 16.69 4.15
N GLY A 17 -3.53 15.80 4.57
CA GLY A 17 -3.62 15.08 5.82
C GLY A 17 -2.39 15.32 6.69
N CYS A 18 -2.55 15.21 8.00
CA CYS A 18 -1.41 15.23 8.93
C CYS A 18 -1.50 14.08 9.94
N ILE A 19 -0.34 13.62 10.40
CA ILE A 19 -0.21 12.66 11.49
C ILE A 19 0.55 13.38 12.60
N VAL A 20 -0.04 13.46 13.79
CA VAL A 20 0.53 14.16 14.95
C VAL A 20 0.55 13.26 16.18
N ASN A 21 1.55 13.44 17.02
CA ASN A 21 1.74 12.64 18.24
C ASN A 21 1.52 13.45 19.53
N ASN A 22 1.12 14.70 19.41
CA ASN A 22 0.76 15.57 20.51
C ASN A 22 -0.68 16.07 20.35
N PRO A 23 -1.43 16.17 21.46
CA PRO A 23 -2.77 16.76 21.41
C PRO A 23 -2.70 18.24 21.01
N HIS A 24 -3.74 18.71 20.35
CA HIS A 24 -3.86 20.11 19.95
C HIS A 24 -2.67 20.64 19.15
N SER A 25 -2.13 19.84 18.25
CA SER A 25 -0.98 20.24 17.43
C SER A 25 -1.39 21.38 16.48
N PRO A 26 -0.65 22.50 16.42
CA PRO A 26 -0.98 23.62 15.54
C PRO A 26 -1.06 23.28 14.04
N ILE A 27 -0.44 22.19 13.60
CA ILE A 27 -0.54 21.76 12.20
C ILE A 27 -1.87 21.06 11.90
N ALA A 28 -2.52 20.47 12.90
CA ALA A 28 -3.79 19.79 12.75
C ALA A 28 -4.90 20.75 12.31
N GLU A 29 -4.92 21.98 12.82
CA GLU A 29 -5.90 23.04 12.44
C GLU A 29 -5.84 23.42 10.94
N TRP A 30 -4.71 23.13 10.28
CA TRP A 30 -4.49 23.49 8.88
C TRP A 30 -4.60 22.31 7.90
N ALA A 31 -4.74 21.11 8.39
CA ALA A 31 -4.98 19.92 7.58
C ALA A 31 -6.49 19.66 7.42
N ASP A 32 -6.88 19.05 6.30
CA ASP A 32 -8.27 18.64 6.06
C ASP A 32 -8.58 17.32 6.77
N TYR A 33 -7.57 16.47 6.95
CA TYR A 33 -7.67 15.18 7.62
C TYR A 33 -6.58 15.06 8.68
N GLU A 34 -6.99 15.00 9.93
CA GLU A 34 -6.11 14.85 11.08
C GLU A 34 -6.10 13.40 11.56
N VAL A 35 -4.90 12.89 11.85
CA VAL A 35 -4.70 11.62 12.57
C VAL A 35 -3.87 11.90 13.80
N GLU A 36 -4.52 11.98 14.95
CA GLU A 36 -3.87 12.19 16.24
C GLU A 36 -3.57 10.84 16.91
N VAL A 37 -2.30 10.58 17.22
CA VAL A 37 -1.84 9.36 17.88
C VAL A 37 -0.96 9.71 19.07
N ILE A 38 -1.54 9.72 20.25
CA ILE A 38 -0.85 10.07 21.48
C ILE A 38 -0.01 8.89 21.96
N THR A 39 1.30 9.00 21.81
CA THR A 39 2.26 7.95 22.22
C THR A 39 2.87 8.17 23.60
N GLY A 40 2.59 9.33 24.23
CA GLY A 40 3.21 9.75 25.48
C GLY A 40 4.70 10.07 25.34
N PRO A 41 5.39 10.34 26.46
CA PRO A 41 6.81 10.70 26.43
C PRO A 41 7.67 9.54 25.91
N GLU A 42 8.74 9.90 25.20
CA GLU A 42 9.72 8.93 24.73
C GLU A 42 10.57 8.37 25.86
N PHE A 43 11.04 7.14 25.73
CA PHE A 43 11.96 6.53 26.71
C PHE A 43 13.25 7.36 26.85
N VAL A 44 13.81 7.81 25.74
CA VAL A 44 14.88 8.81 25.72
C VAL A 44 14.24 10.15 25.37
N THR A 45 14.21 11.08 26.33
CA THR A 45 13.54 12.38 26.20
C THR A 45 13.91 13.09 24.89
N GLY A 46 12.91 13.48 24.12
CA GLY A 46 13.09 14.19 22.84
C GLY A 46 13.47 13.30 21.65
N SER A 47 13.69 12.01 21.85
CA SER A 47 14.07 11.07 20.76
C SER A 47 12.84 10.57 20.02
N THR A 48 12.15 11.45 19.30
CA THR A 48 10.86 11.19 18.62
C THR A 48 10.92 10.14 17.48
N ARG A 49 12.12 9.69 17.13
CA ARG A 49 12.30 8.54 16.22
C ARG A 49 11.80 7.21 16.81
N MET A 50 11.54 7.13 18.13
CA MET A 50 11.14 5.91 18.84
C MET A 50 9.63 5.70 18.74
N LYS A 51 8.84 6.07 19.77
CA LYS A 51 7.40 5.83 19.80
C LYS A 51 6.67 6.61 18.70
N ALA A 52 6.92 7.91 18.59
CA ALA A 52 6.29 8.77 17.61
C ALA A 52 6.62 8.31 16.18
N GLY A 53 7.88 8.07 15.85
CA GLY A 53 8.30 7.59 14.52
C GLY A 53 7.74 6.21 14.20
N THR A 54 7.67 5.30 15.18
CA THR A 54 7.06 3.97 15.02
C THR A 54 5.57 4.07 14.75
N SER A 55 4.84 4.88 15.51
CA SER A 55 3.39 5.08 15.32
C SER A 55 3.10 5.69 13.93
N GLN A 56 3.87 6.67 13.52
CA GLN A 56 3.74 7.30 12.21
C GLN A 56 3.95 6.28 11.08
N LYS A 57 5.00 5.45 11.19
CA LYS A 57 5.26 4.37 10.23
C LYS A 57 4.08 3.40 10.12
N LEU A 58 3.53 2.96 11.24
CA LEU A 58 2.38 2.05 11.27
C LEU A 58 1.14 2.65 10.60
N ILE A 59 0.86 3.93 10.86
CA ILE A 59 -0.28 4.62 10.22
C ILE A 59 -0.08 4.73 8.70
N LEU A 60 1.11 5.09 8.24
CA LEU A 60 1.41 5.16 6.81
C LEU A 60 1.28 3.78 6.13
N ASP A 61 1.69 2.70 6.80
CA ASP A 61 1.48 1.34 6.31
C ASP A 61 -0.01 0.99 6.24
N MET A 62 -0.80 1.34 7.26
CA MET A 62 -2.26 1.11 7.25
C MET A 62 -2.94 1.87 6.11
N ILE A 63 -2.63 3.14 5.93
CA ILE A 63 -3.18 3.98 4.85
C ILE A 63 -2.81 3.38 3.49
N SER A 64 -1.53 3.13 3.25
CA SER A 64 -1.06 2.62 1.95
C SER A 64 -1.63 1.23 1.65
N THR A 65 -1.66 0.33 2.62
CA THR A 65 -2.23 -1.01 2.47
C THR A 65 -3.73 -0.96 2.18
N THR A 66 -4.48 -0.14 2.92
CA THR A 66 -5.92 0.04 2.71
C THR A 66 -6.21 0.57 1.31
N LEU A 67 -5.43 1.53 0.82
CA LEU A 67 -5.56 2.03 -0.55
C LEU A 67 -5.35 0.93 -1.59
N GLN A 68 -4.34 0.05 -1.42
CA GLN A 68 -4.12 -1.06 -2.35
C GLN A 68 -5.26 -2.08 -2.32
N ILE A 69 -5.81 -2.38 -1.13
CA ILE A 69 -6.97 -3.25 -0.98
C ILE A 69 -8.19 -2.65 -1.69
N ARG A 70 -8.52 -1.38 -1.44
CA ARG A 70 -9.65 -0.70 -2.06
C ARG A 70 -9.53 -0.56 -3.58
N GLN A 71 -8.32 -0.54 -4.11
CA GLN A 71 -8.05 -0.56 -5.55
C GLN A 71 -8.14 -1.97 -6.17
N GLY A 72 -8.51 -3.00 -5.41
CA GLY A 72 -8.61 -4.39 -5.88
C GLY A 72 -7.26 -5.00 -6.28
N ARG A 73 -6.17 -4.52 -5.67
CA ARG A 73 -4.82 -5.05 -5.90
C ARG A 73 -4.45 -6.19 -4.98
N VAL A 74 -5.23 -6.39 -3.92
CA VAL A 74 -5.05 -7.44 -2.93
C VAL A 74 -6.35 -8.24 -2.85
N GLU A 75 -6.23 -9.56 -2.86
CA GLU A 75 -7.33 -10.51 -2.64
C GLU A 75 -6.92 -11.49 -1.54
N GLY A 76 -7.73 -11.58 -0.49
CA GLY A 76 -7.33 -12.23 0.75
C GLY A 76 -6.09 -11.56 1.33
N ASN A 77 -5.00 -12.30 1.48
CA ASN A 77 -3.70 -11.81 1.92
C ASN A 77 -2.65 -11.72 0.78
N LYS A 78 -3.09 -11.81 -0.49
CA LYS A 78 -2.21 -11.92 -1.65
C LYS A 78 -2.31 -10.70 -2.57
N MET A 79 -1.15 -10.24 -3.00
CA MET A 79 -1.03 -9.13 -3.93
C MET A 79 -1.18 -9.66 -5.37
N VAL A 80 -2.40 -9.56 -5.93
CA VAL A 80 -2.76 -10.14 -7.25
C VAL A 80 -2.53 -9.18 -8.43
N ASN A 81 -2.31 -7.89 -8.15
CA ASN A 81 -2.11 -6.88 -9.18
C ASN A 81 -0.87 -6.00 -8.89
N ALA A 82 0.27 -6.65 -8.63
CA ALA A 82 1.56 -5.97 -8.46
C ALA A 82 2.27 -5.77 -9.80
N LYS A 83 3.07 -4.70 -9.90
CA LYS A 83 3.98 -4.50 -11.04
C LYS A 83 5.14 -5.51 -10.96
N LEU A 84 5.45 -6.16 -12.08
CA LEU A 84 6.48 -7.21 -12.18
C LEU A 84 7.86 -6.60 -12.51
N ILE A 85 8.42 -5.82 -11.60
CA ILE A 85 9.63 -5.03 -11.83
C ILE A 85 10.95 -5.75 -11.51
N ASN A 86 10.90 -6.93 -10.88
CA ASN A 86 12.08 -7.72 -10.57
C ASN A 86 11.75 -9.21 -10.43
N HIS A 87 12.79 -10.07 -10.43
CA HIS A 87 12.64 -11.53 -10.34
C HIS A 87 11.85 -11.98 -9.11
N LYS A 88 12.05 -11.37 -7.94
CA LYS A 88 11.30 -11.74 -6.72
C LYS A 88 9.80 -11.52 -6.86
N LEU A 89 9.37 -10.44 -7.53
CA LEU A 89 7.96 -10.15 -7.73
C LEU A 89 7.35 -11.03 -8.81
N ILE A 90 8.11 -11.38 -9.85
CA ILE A 90 7.69 -12.34 -10.88
C ILE A 90 7.50 -13.72 -10.25
N ASP A 91 8.49 -14.23 -9.52
CA ASP A 91 8.40 -15.53 -8.83
C ASP A 91 7.21 -15.58 -7.87
N ARG A 92 7.01 -14.53 -7.07
CA ARG A 92 5.84 -14.43 -6.19
C ARG A 92 4.52 -14.49 -6.96
N ALA A 93 4.41 -13.77 -8.08
CA ALA A 93 3.21 -13.77 -8.91
C ALA A 93 2.95 -15.17 -9.50
N CYS A 94 3.99 -15.87 -9.97
CA CYS A 94 3.87 -17.25 -10.46
C CYS A 94 3.35 -18.20 -9.35
N ARG A 95 3.94 -18.14 -8.16
CA ARG A 95 3.49 -18.97 -7.03
C ARG A 95 2.06 -18.70 -6.62
N ILE A 96 1.66 -17.41 -6.54
CA ILE A 96 0.28 -17.03 -6.24
C ILE A 96 -0.68 -17.57 -7.30
N PHE A 97 -0.32 -17.46 -8.58
CA PHE A 97 -1.14 -17.96 -9.68
C PHE A 97 -1.30 -19.48 -9.60
N MET A 98 -0.20 -20.24 -9.46
CA MET A 98 -0.21 -21.71 -9.36
C MET A 98 -0.99 -22.21 -8.14
N GLU A 99 -0.92 -21.52 -7.01
CA GLU A 99 -1.69 -21.87 -5.82
C GLU A 99 -3.20 -21.69 -6.03
N ARG A 100 -3.61 -20.73 -6.83
CA ARG A 100 -5.02 -20.44 -7.14
C ARG A 100 -5.58 -21.25 -8.30
N ASN A 101 -4.70 -21.75 -9.17
CA ASN A 101 -5.03 -22.48 -10.38
C ASN A 101 -4.22 -23.79 -10.39
N SER A 102 -4.70 -24.78 -9.67
CA SER A 102 -3.95 -26.03 -9.38
C SER A 102 -3.69 -26.91 -10.60
N GLU A 103 -4.36 -26.69 -11.72
CA GLU A 103 -4.13 -27.32 -13.02
C GLU A 103 -2.84 -26.87 -13.69
N TYR A 104 -2.35 -25.66 -13.39
CA TYR A 104 -1.10 -25.11 -13.93
C TYR A 104 0.07 -25.53 -13.05
N LYS A 105 0.83 -26.55 -13.49
CA LYS A 105 1.96 -27.13 -12.71
C LYS A 105 3.32 -26.78 -13.27
N ASP A 106 3.40 -26.40 -14.55
CA ASP A 106 4.66 -25.99 -15.16
C ASP A 106 4.97 -24.53 -14.82
N TYR A 107 6.07 -24.32 -14.09
CA TYR A 107 6.47 -23.00 -13.66
C TYR A 107 6.86 -22.08 -14.81
N GLU A 108 7.52 -22.60 -15.86
CA GLU A 108 7.96 -21.77 -16.98
C GLU A 108 6.78 -21.35 -17.85
N GLU A 109 5.81 -22.23 -18.05
CA GLU A 109 4.54 -21.89 -18.73
C GLU A 109 3.82 -20.77 -17.97
N VAL A 110 3.66 -20.90 -16.66
CA VAL A 110 3.03 -19.88 -15.80
C VAL A 110 3.83 -18.57 -15.83
N ARG A 111 5.15 -18.65 -15.83
CA ARG A 111 6.01 -17.47 -15.89
C ARG A 111 5.81 -16.69 -17.18
N GLN A 112 5.72 -17.37 -18.33
CA GLN A 112 5.45 -16.73 -19.62
C GLN A 112 4.05 -16.10 -19.64
N LEU A 113 3.05 -16.79 -19.10
CA LEU A 113 1.69 -16.26 -18.96
C LEU A 113 1.65 -15.00 -18.09
N ILE A 114 2.29 -15.02 -16.92
CA ILE A 114 2.36 -13.91 -15.99
C ILE A 114 3.08 -12.71 -16.60
N LEU A 115 4.20 -12.92 -17.29
CA LEU A 115 4.93 -11.85 -17.98
C LEU A 115 4.10 -11.23 -19.09
N LYS A 116 3.38 -12.04 -19.88
CA LYS A 116 2.47 -11.58 -20.94
C LYS A 116 1.29 -10.80 -20.38
N ALA A 117 0.69 -11.27 -19.30
CA ALA A 117 -0.48 -10.64 -18.69
C ALA A 117 -0.11 -9.39 -17.86
N GLY A 118 1.08 -9.35 -17.28
CA GLY A 118 1.56 -8.26 -16.44
C GLY A 118 1.10 -8.30 -14.98
N SER A 119 0.21 -9.23 -14.59
CA SER A 119 -0.19 -9.48 -13.20
C SER A 119 -0.97 -10.79 -13.07
N VAL A 120 -1.08 -11.33 -11.83
CA VAL A 120 -1.87 -12.53 -11.53
C VAL A 120 -3.32 -12.35 -11.97
N LYS A 121 -3.96 -11.27 -11.56
CA LYS A 121 -5.37 -10.99 -11.87
C LYS A 121 -5.64 -10.93 -13.38
N LYS A 122 -4.75 -10.33 -14.15
CA LYS A 122 -4.90 -10.29 -15.62
C LYS A 122 -4.65 -11.65 -16.24
N ALA A 123 -3.72 -12.46 -15.71
CA ALA A 123 -3.49 -13.81 -16.18
C ALA A 123 -4.73 -14.70 -15.96
N GLU A 124 -5.36 -14.62 -14.80
CA GLU A 124 -6.63 -15.31 -14.51
C GLU A 124 -7.75 -14.87 -15.45
N MET A 125 -7.87 -13.58 -15.76
CA MET A 125 -8.85 -13.08 -16.75
C MET A 125 -8.58 -13.58 -18.17
N MET A 126 -7.31 -13.79 -18.53
CA MET A 126 -6.95 -14.32 -19.87
C MET A 126 -7.34 -15.78 -20.00
N ILE A 127 -7.13 -16.60 -18.99
CA ILE A 127 -7.51 -18.02 -19.04
C ILE A 127 -9.04 -18.21 -18.99
N SER A 128 -9.76 -17.44 -18.15
CA SER A 128 -11.21 -17.50 -18.05
C SER A 128 -11.90 -17.23 -19.40
N ARG A 129 -11.41 -16.29 -20.18
CA ARG A 129 -11.95 -15.99 -21.53
C ARG A 129 -11.73 -17.10 -22.56
N HIS A 130 -10.80 -18.00 -22.34
CA HIS A 130 -10.55 -19.16 -23.23
C HIS A 130 -11.53 -20.31 -22.96
N PHE A 131 -12.17 -20.35 -21.80
CA PHE A 131 -13.15 -21.38 -21.44
C PHE A 131 -14.60 -20.99 -21.83
N ASP A 132 -14.85 -19.72 -22.16
CA ASP A 132 -16.20 -19.22 -22.54
C ASP A 132 -16.42 -19.20 -24.07
N MET A 133 -15.51 -19.71 -24.88
CA MET A 133 -15.63 -19.90 -26.34
C MET A 133 -15.68 -21.39 -26.69
#